data_061a19dd98974a24e324a2e468f220e0
#
_entry.id   061a19dd98974a24e324a2e468f220e0
#
_cell.length_a   1.000
_cell.length_b   1.000
_cell.length_c   1.000
_cell.angle_alpha   90.00
_cell.angle_beta   90.00
_cell.angle_gamma   90.00
#
_symmetry.space_group_name_H-M   'P 1'
#
loop_
_entity.id
_entity.type
_entity.pdbx_description
1 polymer ?
#
loop_
_entity_poly.entity_id
_entity_poly.type
_entity_poly.pdbx_seq_one_letter_code
_entity_poly.pdbx_strand_id
1 'polypeptide(L)'
;MPPEELRGDRVLLRPAVEDDAPALAAILAELAVAPWWPDYDLERVRKDLDGEQVIVVDGAVAGWLFTTEEEDPQFPCVSFDIALGTAFQGHGYGSEALRVAIRHQIERGHQRFAIDPAADNERAIRAYEAVGFKRVGIMRRYERVADGVFRDGLLMDMLAGELRERGSES
;
A
#
# COMPACT_ATOMS: atom_id res chain seq x y z
N MET A 1 12.48 0.28 -13.61
CA MET A 1 12.59 -1.21 -13.69
C MET A 1 11.23 -1.82 -13.40
N PRO A 2 10.84 -2.86 -14.10
CA PRO A 2 9.61 -3.56 -13.77
C PRO A 2 9.72 -4.12 -12.33
N PRO A 3 8.62 -4.21 -11.61
CA PRO A 3 8.64 -4.78 -10.27
C PRO A 3 9.08 -6.24 -10.30
N GLU A 4 9.83 -6.64 -9.29
CA GLU A 4 10.31 -8.01 -9.13
C GLU A 4 9.32 -8.84 -8.32
N GLU A 5 9.43 -10.16 -8.42
CA GLU A 5 8.74 -11.08 -7.55
C GLU A 5 9.46 -11.10 -6.19
N LEU A 6 8.74 -10.80 -5.11
CA LEU A 6 9.27 -10.75 -3.75
C LEU A 6 8.48 -11.69 -2.85
N ARG A 7 9.17 -12.45 -2.01
CA ARG A 7 8.55 -13.43 -1.12
C ARG A 7 8.68 -13.03 0.34
N GLY A 8 7.56 -13.07 1.05
CA GLY A 8 7.49 -13.07 2.50
C GLY A 8 7.25 -14.49 3.02
N ASP A 9 6.92 -14.59 4.31
CA ASP A 9 6.59 -15.89 4.93
C ASP A 9 5.25 -16.43 4.43
N ARG A 10 4.26 -15.57 4.27
CA ARG A 10 2.87 -15.92 3.90
C ARG A 10 2.39 -15.22 2.64
N VAL A 11 3.06 -14.14 2.23
CA VAL A 11 2.67 -13.34 1.08
C VAL A 11 3.70 -13.45 -0.04
N LEU A 12 3.21 -13.36 -1.25
CA LEU A 12 4.00 -13.19 -2.47
C LEU A 12 3.59 -11.86 -3.10
N LEU A 13 4.57 -11.01 -3.40
CA LEU A 13 4.39 -9.85 -4.25
C LEU A 13 4.91 -10.20 -5.63
N ARG A 14 4.07 -10.09 -6.64
CA ARG A 14 4.49 -10.31 -8.04
C ARG A 14 3.96 -9.21 -8.95
N PRO A 15 4.58 -8.98 -10.09
CA PRO A 15 4.05 -8.02 -11.06
C PRO A 15 2.58 -8.30 -11.37
N ALA A 16 1.77 -7.24 -11.39
CA ALA A 16 0.38 -7.33 -11.82
C ALA A 16 0.32 -7.58 -13.33
N VAL A 17 -0.60 -8.42 -13.75
CA VAL A 17 -0.87 -8.73 -15.16
C VAL A 17 -2.35 -8.48 -15.48
N GLU A 18 -2.67 -8.35 -16.75
CA GLU A 18 -4.04 -8.04 -17.22
C GLU A 18 -5.09 -9.01 -16.64
N ASP A 19 -4.75 -10.27 -16.48
CA ASP A 19 -5.64 -11.30 -15.92
C ASP A 19 -5.99 -11.06 -14.43
N ASP A 20 -5.23 -10.22 -13.73
CA ASP A 20 -5.52 -9.85 -12.33
C ASP A 20 -6.60 -8.77 -12.21
N ALA A 21 -6.84 -8.02 -13.27
CA ALA A 21 -7.72 -6.85 -13.21
C ALA A 21 -9.13 -7.16 -12.71
N PRO A 22 -9.83 -8.25 -13.13
CA PRO A 22 -11.14 -8.57 -12.58
C PRO A 22 -11.15 -8.82 -11.07
N ALA A 23 -10.15 -9.55 -10.56
CA ALA A 23 -10.03 -9.84 -9.12
C ALA A 23 -9.76 -8.56 -8.32
N LEU A 24 -8.87 -7.69 -8.81
CA LEU A 24 -8.57 -6.41 -8.19
C LEU A 24 -9.80 -5.48 -8.20
N ALA A 25 -10.50 -5.39 -9.30
CA ALA A 25 -11.72 -4.59 -9.38
C ALA A 25 -12.79 -5.08 -8.39
N ALA A 26 -12.94 -6.40 -8.23
CA ALA A 26 -13.84 -6.99 -7.26
C ALA A 26 -13.45 -6.63 -5.81
N ILE A 27 -12.16 -6.67 -5.48
CA ILE A 27 -11.65 -6.25 -4.17
C ILE A 27 -11.95 -4.78 -3.90
N LEU A 28 -11.67 -3.89 -4.86
CA LEU A 28 -11.88 -2.45 -4.70
C LEU A 28 -13.37 -2.06 -4.66
N ALA A 29 -14.28 -2.93 -5.09
CA ALA A 29 -15.72 -2.75 -4.97
C ALA A 29 -16.32 -3.27 -3.66
N GLU A 30 -15.54 -4.00 -2.84
CA GLU A 30 -16.03 -4.50 -1.55
C GLU A 30 -16.41 -3.36 -0.60
N LEU A 31 -17.47 -3.53 0.19
CA LEU A 31 -17.99 -2.47 1.07
C LEU A 31 -16.96 -1.93 2.07
N ALA A 32 -16.04 -2.77 2.55
CA ALA A 32 -15.00 -2.36 3.49
C ALA A 32 -13.80 -1.70 2.81
N VAL A 33 -13.66 -1.80 1.50
CA VAL A 33 -12.52 -1.31 0.72
C VAL A 33 -12.89 -0.08 -0.11
N ALA A 34 -14.02 -0.09 -0.77
CA ALA A 34 -14.46 0.95 -1.70
C ALA A 34 -14.43 2.38 -1.14
N PRO A 35 -14.77 2.65 0.13
CA PRO A 35 -14.67 4.00 0.68
C PRO A 35 -13.26 4.60 0.63
N TRP A 36 -12.23 3.76 0.64
CA TRP A 36 -10.83 4.19 0.63
C TRP A 36 -10.23 4.26 -0.78
N TRP A 37 -10.95 3.70 -1.79
CA TRP A 37 -10.54 3.65 -3.19
C TRP A 37 -11.68 4.13 -4.10
N PRO A 38 -12.07 5.43 -4.00
CA PRO A 38 -13.21 5.93 -4.75
C PRO A 38 -12.98 5.85 -6.27
N ASP A 39 -14.05 5.55 -7.01
CA ASP A 39 -14.06 5.53 -8.48
C ASP A 39 -13.10 4.53 -9.14
N TYR A 40 -12.77 3.43 -8.48
CA TYR A 40 -11.98 2.34 -9.06
C TYR A 40 -12.88 1.25 -9.64
N ASP A 41 -13.26 1.41 -10.88
CA ASP A 41 -13.89 0.37 -11.69
C ASP A 41 -12.85 -0.48 -12.45
N LEU A 42 -13.33 -1.46 -13.20
CA LEU A 42 -12.43 -2.36 -13.97
C LEU A 42 -11.58 -1.61 -14.99
N GLU A 43 -12.14 -0.57 -15.64
CA GLU A 43 -11.41 0.23 -16.62
C GLU A 43 -10.24 0.97 -15.97
N ARG A 44 -10.48 1.57 -14.82
CA ARG A 44 -9.44 2.28 -14.06
C ARG A 44 -8.38 1.32 -13.52
N VAL A 45 -8.79 0.15 -13.03
CA VAL A 45 -7.83 -0.89 -12.61
C VAL A 45 -6.90 -1.26 -13.77
N ARG A 46 -7.43 -1.51 -14.95
CA ARG A 46 -6.62 -1.82 -16.13
C ARG A 46 -5.64 -0.73 -16.50
N LYS A 47 -6.08 0.52 -16.40
CA LYS A 47 -5.25 1.68 -16.71
C LYS A 47 -4.06 1.82 -15.74
N ASP A 48 -4.27 1.54 -14.46
CA ASP A 48 -3.29 1.76 -13.41
C ASP A 48 -2.50 0.48 -13.06
N LEU A 49 -2.68 -0.61 -13.82
CA LEU A 49 -2.12 -1.92 -13.52
C LEU A 49 -0.62 -2.04 -13.76
N ASP A 50 -0.14 -1.39 -14.82
CA ASP A 50 1.24 -1.54 -15.28
C ASP A 50 2.24 -0.95 -14.30
N GLY A 51 3.29 -1.72 -14.01
CA GLY A 51 4.35 -1.30 -13.09
C GLY A 51 4.06 -1.56 -11.61
N GLU A 52 2.87 -2.08 -11.27
CA GLU A 52 2.47 -2.33 -9.89
C GLU A 52 2.50 -3.83 -9.56
N GLN A 53 2.31 -4.17 -8.28
CA GLN A 53 2.36 -5.55 -7.80
C GLN A 53 1.03 -5.99 -7.21
N VAL A 54 0.66 -7.24 -7.43
CA VAL A 54 -0.41 -7.89 -6.66
C VAL A 54 0.17 -8.59 -5.44
N ILE A 55 -0.64 -8.62 -4.38
CA ILE A 55 -0.37 -9.40 -3.17
C ILE A 55 -1.09 -10.73 -3.32
N VAL A 56 -0.34 -11.81 -3.24
CA VAL A 56 -0.88 -13.17 -3.35
C VAL A 56 -0.75 -13.88 -2.01
N VAL A 57 -1.82 -14.51 -1.57
CA VAL A 57 -1.89 -15.32 -0.35
C VAL A 57 -2.54 -16.67 -0.72
N ASP A 58 -1.88 -17.76 -0.40
CA ASP A 58 -2.36 -19.13 -0.71
C ASP A 58 -2.81 -19.28 -2.18
N GLY A 59 -2.07 -18.68 -3.10
CA GLY A 59 -2.34 -18.76 -4.54
C GLY A 59 -3.46 -17.84 -5.04
N ALA A 60 -4.11 -17.08 -4.18
CA ALA A 60 -5.19 -16.16 -4.55
C ALA A 60 -4.71 -14.69 -4.53
N VAL A 61 -5.23 -13.89 -5.45
CA VAL A 61 -5.02 -12.43 -5.43
C VAL A 61 -5.73 -11.86 -4.22
N ALA A 62 -4.96 -11.39 -3.25
CA ALA A 62 -5.45 -10.86 -1.97
C ALA A 62 -5.51 -9.34 -1.96
N GLY A 63 -4.72 -8.66 -2.79
CA GLY A 63 -4.66 -7.22 -2.79
C GLY A 63 -3.74 -6.63 -3.85
N TRP A 64 -3.54 -5.33 -3.77
CA TRP A 64 -2.78 -4.54 -4.72
C TRP A 64 -1.82 -3.61 -3.99
N LEU A 65 -0.59 -3.50 -4.48
CA LEU A 65 0.44 -2.65 -3.90
C LEU A 65 1.02 -1.74 -4.98
N PHE A 66 0.92 -0.45 -4.73
CA PHE A 66 1.56 0.60 -5.52
C PHE A 66 2.85 1.03 -4.84
N THR A 67 3.90 1.18 -5.63
CA THR A 67 5.19 1.69 -5.16
C THR A 67 5.62 2.85 -6.08
N THR A 68 5.80 4.02 -5.48
CA THR A 68 6.19 5.23 -6.22
C THR A 68 7.52 5.74 -5.68
N GLU A 69 8.53 5.81 -6.55
CA GLU A 69 9.81 6.42 -6.24
C GLU A 69 9.76 7.90 -6.63
N GLU A 70 10.22 8.80 -5.73
CA GLU A 70 10.41 10.21 -6.08
C GLU A 70 11.59 10.33 -7.04
N GLU A 71 11.37 11.01 -8.16
CA GLU A 71 12.38 11.17 -9.21
C GLU A 71 13.40 12.27 -8.90
N ASP A 72 13.04 13.24 -8.05
CA ASP A 72 13.96 14.31 -7.68
C ASP A 72 14.99 13.80 -6.69
N PRO A 73 16.30 13.76 -7.08
CA PRO A 73 17.34 13.24 -6.21
C PRO A 73 17.60 14.08 -4.96
N GLN A 74 17.08 15.30 -4.88
CA GLN A 74 17.16 16.14 -3.68
C GLN A 74 16.17 15.72 -2.60
N PHE A 75 15.09 15.04 -2.99
CA PHE A 75 14.01 14.65 -2.08
C PHE A 75 13.72 13.15 -2.16
N PRO A 76 14.74 12.28 -2.01
CA PRO A 76 14.58 10.85 -2.23
C PRO A 76 13.56 10.26 -1.26
N CYS A 77 12.54 9.61 -1.79
CA CYS A 77 11.49 8.97 -1.01
C CYS A 77 10.83 7.87 -1.83
N VAL A 78 10.43 6.79 -1.16
CA VAL A 78 9.55 5.78 -1.75
C VAL A 78 8.23 5.80 -0.99
N SER A 79 7.13 5.96 -1.69
CA SER A 79 5.79 5.93 -1.10
C SER A 79 5.01 4.70 -1.58
N PHE A 80 4.02 4.31 -0.77
CA PHE A 80 3.20 3.14 -1.01
C PHE A 80 1.72 3.47 -0.91
N ASP A 81 0.91 2.78 -1.73
CA ASP A 81 -0.52 2.62 -1.54
C ASP A 81 -0.84 1.13 -1.54
N ILE A 82 -1.75 0.72 -0.68
CA ILE A 82 -2.08 -0.69 -0.53
C ILE A 82 -3.59 -0.89 -0.35
N ALA A 83 -4.14 -1.84 -1.10
CA ALA A 83 -5.50 -2.34 -0.92
C ALA A 83 -5.44 -3.83 -0.59
N LEU A 84 -6.27 -4.28 0.34
CA LEU A 84 -6.37 -5.68 0.73
C LEU A 84 -7.84 -6.09 0.76
N GLY A 85 -8.16 -7.22 0.14
CA GLY A 85 -9.51 -7.78 0.15
C GLY A 85 -9.98 -8.08 1.57
N THR A 86 -11.27 -7.92 1.82
CA THR A 86 -11.88 -8.09 3.15
C THR A 86 -11.57 -9.47 3.77
N ALA A 87 -11.58 -10.53 2.94
CA ALA A 87 -11.27 -11.89 3.38
C ALA A 87 -9.84 -12.05 3.92
N PHE A 88 -8.93 -11.16 3.54
CA PHE A 88 -7.52 -11.20 3.91
C PHE A 88 -7.13 -10.18 4.98
N GLN A 89 -8.07 -9.34 5.40
CA GLN A 89 -7.83 -8.34 6.44
C GLN A 89 -7.83 -8.96 7.84
N GLY A 90 -7.10 -8.33 8.77
CA GLY A 90 -7.04 -8.78 10.15
C GLY A 90 -6.10 -9.95 10.43
N HIS A 91 -5.29 -10.37 9.46
CA HIS A 91 -4.32 -11.46 9.57
C HIS A 91 -2.87 -11.01 9.50
N GLY A 92 -2.62 -9.71 9.34
CA GLY A 92 -1.28 -9.15 9.21
C GLY A 92 -0.66 -9.27 7.81
N TYR A 93 -1.40 -9.68 6.79
CA TYR A 93 -0.88 -9.82 5.41
C TYR A 93 -0.47 -8.48 4.79
N GLY A 94 -1.24 -7.42 5.01
CA GLY A 94 -0.91 -6.09 4.50
C GLY A 94 0.38 -5.54 5.09
N SER A 95 0.56 -5.68 6.40
CA SER A 95 1.80 -5.28 7.08
C SER A 95 2.99 -6.12 6.61
N GLU A 96 2.80 -7.41 6.40
CA GLU A 96 3.85 -8.29 5.86
C GLU A 96 4.23 -7.89 4.44
N ALA A 97 3.26 -7.61 3.57
CA ALA A 97 3.50 -7.15 2.21
C ALA A 97 4.31 -5.85 2.19
N LEU A 98 3.96 -4.88 3.04
CA LEU A 98 4.72 -3.64 3.17
C LEU A 98 6.15 -3.89 3.66
N ARG A 99 6.36 -4.75 4.66
CA ARG A 99 7.70 -5.08 5.13
C ARG A 99 8.57 -5.70 4.04
N VAL A 100 8.00 -6.59 3.26
CA VAL A 100 8.69 -7.22 2.12
C VAL A 100 9.09 -6.17 1.09
N ALA A 101 8.18 -5.29 0.69
CA ALA A 101 8.43 -4.23 -0.27
C ALA A 101 9.47 -3.23 0.26
N ILE A 102 9.36 -2.81 1.51
CA ILE A 102 10.29 -1.86 2.14
C ILE A 102 11.69 -2.45 2.24
N ARG A 103 11.85 -3.70 2.68
CA ARG A 103 13.17 -4.36 2.71
C ARG A 103 13.85 -4.36 1.35
N HIS A 104 13.10 -4.70 0.32
CA HIS A 104 13.62 -4.65 -1.05
C HIS A 104 14.10 -3.25 -1.43
N GLN A 105 13.36 -2.20 -1.06
CA GLN A 105 13.76 -0.82 -1.34
C GLN A 105 14.99 -0.39 -0.51
N ILE A 106 15.10 -0.86 0.72
CA ILE A 106 16.30 -0.63 1.56
C ILE A 106 17.52 -1.26 0.90
N GLU A 107 17.41 -2.49 0.40
CA GLU A 107 18.50 -3.18 -0.32
C GLU A 107 18.92 -2.43 -1.58
N ARG A 108 17.98 -1.70 -2.21
CA ARG A 108 18.26 -0.82 -3.35
C ARG A 108 18.86 0.53 -2.96
N GLY A 109 19.02 0.81 -1.67
CA GLY A 109 19.66 2.02 -1.16
C GLY A 109 18.71 3.13 -0.70
N HIS A 110 17.40 2.90 -0.72
CA HIS A 110 16.43 3.90 -0.24
C HIS A 110 16.44 4.02 1.28
N GLN A 111 16.29 5.24 1.80
CA GLN A 111 16.42 5.56 3.22
C GLN A 111 15.14 6.11 3.86
N ARG A 112 14.23 6.66 3.06
CA ARG A 112 12.99 7.28 3.53
C ARG A 112 11.78 6.73 2.80
N PHE A 113 10.73 6.42 3.57
CA PHE A 113 9.49 5.85 3.09
C PHE A 113 8.31 6.68 3.60
N ALA A 114 7.27 6.80 2.80
CA ALA A 114 6.06 7.54 3.16
C ALA A 114 4.81 6.75 2.80
N ILE A 115 3.74 7.01 3.55
CA ILE A 115 2.40 6.51 3.28
C ILE A 115 1.40 7.53 3.81
N ASP A 116 0.25 7.66 3.17
CA ASP A 116 -0.70 8.73 3.47
C ASP A 116 -2.15 8.26 3.52
N PRO A 117 -2.50 7.44 4.51
CA PRO A 117 -3.88 6.99 4.68
C PRO A 117 -4.84 8.15 4.91
N ALA A 118 -6.13 7.93 4.62
CA ALA A 118 -7.15 8.86 5.06
C ALA A 118 -7.05 9.05 6.58
N ALA A 119 -7.20 10.28 7.06
CA ALA A 119 -6.96 10.61 8.48
C ALA A 119 -7.90 9.88 9.45
N ASP A 120 -9.06 9.44 8.99
CA ASP A 120 -10.04 8.66 9.76
C ASP A 120 -9.95 7.14 9.52
N ASN A 121 -9.02 6.67 8.70
CA ASN A 121 -8.78 5.24 8.50
C ASN A 121 -7.87 4.69 9.60
N GLU A 122 -8.40 4.59 10.80
CA GLU A 122 -7.63 4.18 11.98
C GLU A 122 -7.03 2.78 11.87
N ARG A 123 -7.71 1.87 11.17
CA ARG A 123 -7.23 0.52 10.96
C ARG A 123 -5.96 0.50 10.13
N ALA A 124 -5.93 1.25 9.02
CA ALA A 124 -4.74 1.38 8.19
C ALA A 124 -3.61 2.07 8.95
N ILE A 125 -3.91 3.14 9.67
CA ILE A 125 -2.93 3.89 10.47
C ILE A 125 -2.24 2.95 11.48
N ARG A 126 -3.01 2.16 12.23
CA ARG A 126 -2.45 1.20 13.19
C ARG A 126 -1.58 0.13 12.53
N ALA A 127 -2.02 -0.38 11.37
CA ALA A 127 -1.23 -1.34 10.61
C ALA A 127 0.11 -0.74 10.15
N TYR A 128 0.12 0.52 9.74
CA TYR A 128 1.35 1.21 9.30
C TYR A 128 2.25 1.55 10.49
N GLU A 129 1.69 1.94 11.62
CA GLU A 129 2.47 2.13 12.84
C GLU A 129 3.17 0.82 13.28
N ALA A 130 2.50 -0.31 13.13
CA ALA A 130 3.09 -1.63 13.42
C ALA A 130 4.27 -1.97 12.51
N VAL A 131 4.31 -1.45 11.28
CA VAL A 131 5.44 -1.61 10.35
C VAL A 131 6.62 -0.71 10.72
N GLY A 132 6.36 0.43 11.38
CA GLY A 132 7.38 1.39 11.79
C GLY A 132 7.12 2.83 11.35
N PHE A 133 6.05 3.07 10.60
CA PHE A 133 5.68 4.43 10.22
C PHE A 133 5.28 5.27 11.42
N LYS A 134 5.67 6.54 11.38
CA LYS A 134 5.34 7.54 12.39
C LYS A 134 4.44 8.61 11.79
N ARG A 135 3.53 9.15 12.59
CA ARG A 135 2.66 10.25 12.18
C ARG A 135 3.47 11.52 12.02
N VAL A 136 3.38 12.15 10.86
CA VAL A 136 4.00 13.46 10.58
C VAL A 136 2.99 14.57 10.81
N GLY A 137 1.82 14.50 10.19
CA GLY A 137 0.80 15.52 10.36
C GLY A 137 -0.38 15.35 9.41
N ILE A 138 -1.44 16.09 9.72
CA ILE A 138 -2.68 16.09 8.94
C ILE A 138 -2.52 16.95 7.70
N MET A 139 -2.87 16.41 6.57
CA MET A 139 -2.99 17.11 5.30
C MET A 139 -4.47 17.42 5.06
N ARG A 140 -4.85 18.66 5.26
CA ARG A 140 -6.25 19.08 5.19
C ARG A 140 -6.75 19.10 3.76
N ARG A 141 -7.96 18.55 3.52
CA ARG A 141 -8.61 18.46 2.20
C ARG A 141 -7.67 17.88 1.13
N TYR A 142 -6.96 16.84 1.52
CA TYR A 142 -5.91 16.24 0.70
C TYR A 142 -6.45 15.45 -0.48
N GLU A 143 -7.50 14.67 -0.26
CA GLU A 143 -8.07 13.79 -1.28
C GLU A 143 -9.47 14.23 -1.66
N ARG A 144 -9.72 14.40 -2.95
CA ARG A 144 -11.07 14.59 -3.47
C ARG A 144 -11.71 13.22 -3.68
N VAL A 145 -12.75 12.93 -2.90
CA VAL A 145 -13.47 11.64 -2.93
C VAL A 145 -14.71 11.66 -3.81
N ALA A 146 -15.25 12.86 -4.08
CA ALA A 146 -16.35 13.12 -5.00
C ALA A 146 -16.32 14.60 -5.37
N ASP A 147 -17.20 15.02 -6.30
CA ASP A 147 -17.29 16.43 -6.68
C ASP A 147 -17.60 17.31 -5.46
N GLY A 148 -16.68 18.24 -5.16
CA GLY A 148 -16.78 19.14 -4.02
C GLY A 148 -16.64 18.49 -2.64
N VAL A 149 -16.34 17.20 -2.57
CA VAL A 149 -16.17 16.46 -1.32
C VAL A 149 -14.72 16.06 -1.15
N PHE A 150 -14.10 16.53 -0.06
CA PHE A 150 -12.70 16.27 0.27
C PHE A 150 -12.61 15.58 1.63
N ARG A 151 -11.53 14.82 1.82
CA ARG A 151 -11.16 14.28 3.12
C ARG A 151 -9.70 14.58 3.44
N ASP A 152 -9.41 14.63 4.73
CA ASP A 152 -8.05 14.84 5.21
C ASP A 152 -7.25 13.54 5.07
N GLY A 153 -5.95 13.69 4.80
CA GLY A 153 -4.97 12.61 4.85
C GLY A 153 -4.08 12.76 6.08
N LEU A 154 -3.51 11.65 6.52
CA LEU A 154 -2.45 11.63 7.51
C LEU A 154 -1.15 11.25 6.82
N LEU A 155 -0.22 12.20 6.74
CA LEU A 155 1.12 11.85 6.28
C LEU A 155 1.84 11.07 7.37
N MET A 156 2.36 9.92 7.00
CA MET A 156 3.21 9.09 7.83
C MET A 156 4.52 8.83 7.10
N ASP A 157 5.63 8.79 7.83
CA ASP A 157 6.91 8.44 7.25
C ASP A 157 7.73 7.49 8.14
N MET A 158 8.77 6.95 7.57
CA MET A 158 9.67 6.01 8.22
C MET A 158 11.06 6.10 7.59
N LEU A 159 12.08 6.04 8.40
CA LEU A 159 13.46 5.84 7.95
C LEU A 159 13.79 4.34 7.88
N ALA A 160 14.76 3.97 7.05
CA ALA A 160 15.13 2.58 6.84
C ALA A 160 15.43 1.82 8.14
N GLY A 161 16.13 2.47 9.09
CA GLY A 161 16.47 1.86 10.38
C GLY A 161 15.30 1.72 11.36
N GLU A 162 14.13 2.25 11.04
CA GLU A 162 12.94 2.20 11.88
C GLU A 162 11.99 1.05 11.50
N LEU A 163 12.30 0.29 10.46
CA LEU A 163 11.49 -0.85 10.03
C LEU A 163 11.37 -1.86 11.18
N ARG A 164 10.13 -2.20 11.54
CA ARG A 164 9.82 -3.17 12.57
C ARG A 164 9.49 -4.52 11.95
N GLU A 165 10.16 -5.57 12.42
CA GLU A 165 9.84 -6.93 12.04
C GLU A 165 8.60 -7.45 12.81
N ARG A 166 7.94 -8.46 12.24
CA ARG A 166 6.79 -9.10 12.88
C ARG A 166 7.22 -9.68 14.23
N GLY A 167 6.49 -9.35 15.31
CA GLY A 167 6.76 -9.84 16.65
C GLY A 167 7.74 -9.00 17.47
N SER A 168 8.24 -7.87 16.95
CA SER A 168 9.09 -6.92 17.70
C SER A 168 8.30 -5.93 18.54
N GLU A 169 7.02 -6.22 18.81
CA GLU A 169 6.20 -5.44 19.74
C GLU A 169 6.60 -5.77 21.18
N SER A 170 7.37 -4.87 21.79
CA SER A 170 7.58 -4.81 23.23
C SER A 170 7.12 -3.47 23.74
#